data_84b417cae9c190d28a5453a347e237ed
#
_entry.id   84b417cae9c190d28a5453a347e237ed
#
_cell.length_a   1.000
_cell.length_b   1.000
_cell.length_c   1.000
_cell.angle_alpha   90.00
_cell.angle_beta   90.00
_cell.angle_gamma   90.00
#
_symmetry.space_group_name_H-M   'P 1'
#
loop_
_entity.id
_entity.type
_entity.pdbx_description
1 polymer ?
#
loop_
_entity_poly.entity_id
_entity_poly.type
_entity_poly.pdbx_seq_one_letter_code
_entity_poly.pdbx_strand_id
1 'polypeptide(L)'
;MRTASITEDANALTLRTRLGYGTGDWQGFSAAFAVENISALGSEDYNDTINGKSTFPTIADPETTEVDTAWIRYAGLPDTSLTYGRQKVVLDNARFVGNVGFRQNQQTFDGLVASNSSLPKTTLIYGYVYNVNRIFGDDATLGDLSTRTHLFNVSNTSFNPVKITGYGYFLDVHRVASLSTRTLGLR
;
A
#
# COMPACT_ATOMS: atom_id res chain seq x y z
N MET A 1 29.94 -3.84 -12.54
CA MET A 1 29.38 -3.22 -11.31
C MET A 1 30.05 -3.85 -10.12
N ARG A 2 30.76 -3.09 -9.28
CA ARG A 2 31.23 -3.61 -7.99
C ARG A 2 30.02 -3.58 -7.04
N THR A 3 29.58 -4.73 -6.58
CA THR A 3 28.64 -4.80 -5.45
C THR A 3 29.38 -4.26 -4.23
N ALA A 4 28.89 -3.20 -3.62
CA ALA A 4 29.39 -2.76 -2.32
C ALA A 4 29.20 -3.92 -1.33
N SER A 5 30.28 -4.34 -0.64
CA SER A 5 30.14 -5.32 0.41
C SER A 5 29.60 -4.62 1.65
N ILE A 6 28.59 -5.21 2.29
CA ILE A 6 28.11 -4.77 3.60
C ILE A 6 29.21 -5.06 4.61
N THR A 7 29.72 -4.02 5.25
CA THR A 7 30.87 -4.11 6.20
C THR A 7 30.56 -3.53 7.57
N GLU A 8 29.41 -2.86 7.71
CA GLU A 8 29.01 -2.12 8.90
C GLU A 8 27.76 -2.75 9.54
N ASP A 9 27.59 -2.55 10.83
CA ASP A 9 26.34 -2.90 11.52
C ASP A 9 25.35 -1.75 11.40
N ALA A 10 24.07 -2.08 11.12
CA ALA A 10 23.04 -1.05 11.02
C ALA A 10 22.38 -0.77 12.37
N ASN A 11 22.22 0.53 12.67
CA ASN A 11 21.44 1.02 13.80
C ASN A 11 20.55 2.19 13.33
N ALA A 12 19.25 2.07 13.53
CA ALA A 12 18.26 3.08 13.14
C ALA A 12 17.37 3.42 14.33
N LEU A 13 17.32 4.69 14.68
CA LEU A 13 16.34 5.24 15.60
C LEU A 13 15.56 6.30 14.84
N THR A 14 14.32 5.96 14.46
CA THR A 14 13.45 6.82 13.65
C THR A 14 12.14 7.11 14.36
N LEU A 15 11.58 8.30 14.11
CA LEU A 15 10.28 8.73 14.59
C LEU A 15 9.35 8.92 13.40
N ARG A 16 8.18 8.26 13.44
CA ARG A 16 7.06 8.55 12.55
C ARG A 16 6.06 9.44 13.26
N THR A 17 5.77 10.59 12.69
CA THR A 17 4.67 11.47 13.09
C THR A 17 3.60 11.45 12.03
N ARG A 18 2.36 11.12 12.36
CA ARG A 18 1.24 11.11 11.44
C ARG A 18 0.11 11.97 11.97
N LEU A 19 -0.31 12.95 11.17
CA LEU A 19 -1.46 13.80 11.44
C LEU A 19 -2.52 13.58 10.37
N GLY A 20 -3.74 13.30 10.78
CA GLY A 20 -4.82 13.04 9.83
C GLY A 20 -6.18 13.44 10.38
N TYR A 21 -7.11 13.65 9.46
CA TYR A 21 -8.51 13.94 9.73
C TYR A 21 -9.40 13.10 8.82
N GLY A 22 -10.47 12.54 9.41
CA GLY A 22 -11.53 11.86 8.68
C GLY A 22 -12.87 12.49 9.00
N THR A 23 -13.70 12.68 7.98
CA THR A 23 -15.06 13.18 8.17
C THR A 23 -15.98 12.09 8.73
N GLY A 24 -17.07 12.48 9.33
CA GLY A 24 -18.24 11.60 9.49
C GLY A 24 -18.90 11.30 8.13
N ASP A 25 -19.89 10.41 8.17
CA ASP A 25 -20.75 10.15 6.99
C ASP A 25 -21.71 11.33 6.78
N TRP A 26 -21.83 11.76 5.53
CA TRP A 26 -22.81 12.73 5.08
C TRP A 26 -23.47 12.23 3.78
N GLN A 27 -24.71 11.78 3.88
CA GLN A 27 -25.46 11.21 2.76
C GLN A 27 -24.72 10.08 2.00
N GLY A 28 -24.02 9.24 2.74
CA GLY A 28 -23.21 8.16 2.19
C GLY A 28 -21.79 8.57 1.78
N PHE A 29 -21.44 9.86 1.86
CA PHE A 29 -20.08 10.35 1.58
C PHE A 29 -19.25 10.49 2.85
N SER A 30 -18.00 10.10 2.75
CA SER A 30 -16.96 10.40 3.73
C SER A 30 -15.62 10.65 3.04
N ALA A 31 -14.70 11.32 3.72
CA ALA A 31 -13.36 11.60 3.20
C ALA A 31 -12.33 11.51 4.32
N ALA A 32 -11.08 11.23 3.97
CA ALA A 32 -9.96 11.36 4.89
C ALA A 32 -8.73 11.93 4.21
N PHE A 33 -7.94 12.63 5.00
CA PHE A 33 -6.64 13.15 4.62
C PHE A 33 -5.66 12.94 5.76
N ALA A 34 -4.45 12.48 5.47
CA ALA A 34 -3.38 12.37 6.44
C ALA A 34 -2.02 12.65 5.78
N VAL A 35 -1.17 13.31 6.54
CA VAL A 35 0.25 13.54 6.22
C VAL A 35 1.08 12.80 7.25
N GLU A 36 2.18 12.23 6.81
CA GLU A 36 3.17 11.65 7.70
C GLU A 36 4.56 12.25 7.47
N ASN A 37 5.33 12.30 8.53
CA ASN A 37 6.73 12.66 8.53
C ASN A 37 7.52 11.55 9.20
N ILE A 38 8.65 11.19 8.60
CA ILE A 38 9.63 10.27 9.16
C ILE A 38 10.92 11.04 9.33
N SER A 39 11.47 11.01 10.55
CA SER A 39 12.71 11.70 10.91
C SER A 39 13.64 10.76 11.65
N ALA A 40 14.94 10.83 11.38
CA ALA A 40 15.93 10.19 12.19
C ALA A 40 16.12 10.95 13.51
N LEU A 41 16.19 10.24 14.64
CA LEU A 41 16.40 10.81 15.97
C LEU A 41 17.84 10.64 16.50
N GLY A 42 18.71 10.02 15.74
CA GLY A 42 20.08 9.70 16.17
C GLY A 42 21.04 9.57 15.01
N SER A 43 22.03 8.69 15.14
CA SER A 43 22.92 8.36 14.04
C SER A 43 22.13 7.63 12.96
N GLU A 44 22.33 8.04 11.71
CA GLU A 44 21.80 7.34 10.56
C GLU A 44 22.77 6.24 10.10
N ASP A 45 23.11 5.31 10.97
CA ASP A 45 24.03 4.21 10.67
C ASP A 45 23.28 3.07 9.99
N TYR A 46 22.61 3.39 8.88
CA TYR A 46 21.87 2.45 8.03
C TYR A 46 21.72 3.00 6.61
N ASN A 47 21.47 2.10 5.66
CA ASN A 47 21.12 2.44 4.30
C ASN A 47 19.59 2.57 4.20
N ASP A 48 19.10 3.79 4.07
CA ASP A 48 17.65 4.04 3.92
C ASP A 48 17.15 3.88 2.47
N THR A 49 18.08 3.60 1.54
CA THR A 49 17.93 3.46 0.09
C THR A 49 18.19 4.72 -0.73
N ILE A 50 18.25 5.91 -0.11
CA ILE A 50 18.48 7.20 -0.79
C ILE A 50 19.65 8.00 -0.18
N ASN A 51 20.06 7.73 1.06
CA ASN A 51 21.14 8.44 1.75
C ASN A 51 22.57 8.09 1.29
N GLY A 52 22.72 7.15 0.35
CA GLY A 52 24.01 6.76 -0.22
C GLY A 52 24.90 5.87 0.65
N LYS A 53 24.45 5.48 1.84
CA LYS A 53 25.22 4.66 2.80
C LYS A 53 25.21 3.16 2.44
N SER A 54 25.71 2.82 1.26
CA SER A 54 25.63 1.47 0.67
C SER A 54 26.46 0.39 1.38
N THR A 55 27.35 0.77 2.32
CA THR A 55 28.14 -0.17 3.15
C THR A 55 27.35 -0.70 4.35
N PHE A 56 26.25 -0.05 4.71
CA PHE A 56 25.35 -0.46 5.78
C PHE A 56 24.24 -1.39 5.28
N PRO A 57 23.73 -2.28 6.13
CA PRO A 57 22.49 -3.01 5.87
C PRO A 57 21.32 -2.07 5.59
N THR A 58 20.40 -2.51 4.73
CA THR A 58 19.24 -1.70 4.34
C THR A 58 18.13 -1.74 5.40
N ILE A 59 17.77 -0.56 5.91
CA ILE A 59 16.55 -0.29 6.67
C ILE A 59 15.81 0.79 5.88
N ALA A 60 14.81 0.38 5.10
CA ALA A 60 14.10 1.26 4.15
C ALA A 60 13.10 2.18 4.88
N ASP A 61 13.63 3.06 5.72
CA ASP A 61 12.89 4.08 6.47
C ASP A 61 13.53 5.46 6.19
N PRO A 62 13.41 5.98 4.94
CA PRO A 62 13.99 7.27 4.57
C PRO A 62 13.32 8.41 5.33
N GLU A 63 14.07 9.49 5.58
CA GLU A 63 13.49 10.74 6.03
C GLU A 63 12.62 11.31 4.92
N THR A 64 11.34 11.55 5.22
CA THR A 64 10.38 12.04 4.23
C THR A 64 9.19 12.73 4.89
N THR A 65 8.49 13.57 4.15
CA THR A 65 7.18 14.12 4.52
C THR A 65 6.22 13.97 3.36
N GLU A 66 5.23 13.11 3.53
CA GLU A 66 4.35 12.69 2.43
C GLU A 66 2.87 12.72 2.80
N VAL A 67 2.04 12.79 1.78
CA VAL A 67 0.61 12.48 1.93
C VAL A 67 0.46 10.96 2.04
N ASP A 68 0.13 10.49 3.24
CA ASP A 68 -0.12 9.08 3.50
C ASP A 68 -1.51 8.64 3.00
N THR A 69 -2.51 9.47 3.20
CA THR A 69 -3.91 9.16 2.87
C THR A 69 -4.62 10.40 2.32
N ALA A 70 -5.33 10.25 1.20
CA ALA A 70 -6.18 11.32 0.62
C ALA A 70 -7.26 10.66 -0.24
N TRP A 71 -8.43 10.38 0.33
CA TRP A 71 -9.51 9.70 -0.39
C TRP A 71 -10.88 10.27 -0.06
N ILE A 72 -11.81 10.04 -1.00
CA ILE A 72 -13.25 10.18 -0.82
C ILE A 72 -13.91 8.81 -0.99
N ARG A 73 -14.90 8.52 -0.16
CA ARG A 73 -15.68 7.28 -0.18
C ARG A 73 -17.16 7.59 -0.32
N TYR A 74 -17.84 6.79 -1.11
CA TYR A 74 -19.30 6.75 -1.21
C TYR A 74 -19.81 5.37 -0.80
N ALA A 75 -20.72 5.34 0.18
CA ALA A 75 -21.34 4.13 0.71
C ALA A 75 -22.88 4.26 0.76
N GLY A 76 -23.46 5.14 -0.07
CA GLY A 76 -24.91 5.36 -0.15
C GLY A 76 -25.68 4.28 -0.95
N LEU A 77 -24.96 3.35 -1.61
CA LEU A 77 -25.59 2.20 -2.26
C LEU A 77 -25.69 1.02 -1.28
N PRO A 78 -26.77 0.21 -1.34
CA PRO A 78 -26.89 -0.98 -0.50
C PRO A 78 -25.67 -1.89 -0.63
N ASP A 79 -25.11 -2.29 0.51
CA ASP A 79 -23.99 -3.25 0.61
C ASP A 79 -22.78 -2.92 -0.29
N THR A 80 -22.67 -1.66 -0.75
CA THR A 80 -21.63 -1.26 -1.71
C THR A 80 -20.88 -0.04 -1.22
N SER A 81 -19.56 -0.07 -1.34
CA SER A 81 -18.73 1.11 -1.11
C SER A 81 -17.76 1.32 -2.27
N LEU A 82 -17.53 2.59 -2.61
CA LEU A 82 -16.59 3.04 -3.63
C LEU A 82 -15.63 4.01 -2.96
N THR A 83 -14.33 3.75 -3.02
CA THR A 83 -13.30 4.64 -2.47
C THR A 83 -12.35 5.06 -3.58
N TYR A 84 -12.16 6.36 -3.76
CA TYR A 84 -11.26 6.93 -4.76
C TYR A 84 -10.21 7.81 -4.11
N GLY A 85 -8.96 7.71 -4.56
CA GLY A 85 -7.82 8.48 -4.10
C GLY A 85 -6.73 7.63 -3.49
N ARG A 86 -5.83 8.27 -2.73
CA ARG A 86 -4.72 7.62 -2.03
C ARG A 86 -5.23 6.90 -0.80
N GLN A 87 -5.09 5.58 -0.80
CA GLN A 87 -5.65 4.72 0.24
C GLN A 87 -4.77 3.51 0.50
N LYS A 88 -4.91 2.97 1.70
CA LYS A 88 -4.35 1.67 2.05
C LYS A 88 -5.22 0.57 1.50
N VAL A 89 -4.63 -0.35 0.73
CA VAL A 89 -5.30 -1.56 0.25
C VAL A 89 -4.56 -2.79 0.78
N VAL A 90 -5.27 -3.62 1.52
CA VAL A 90 -4.74 -4.88 2.04
C VAL A 90 -5.71 -5.99 1.69
N LEU A 91 -5.28 -6.92 0.86
CA LEU A 91 -6.08 -8.07 0.46
C LEU A 91 -5.52 -9.35 1.08
N ASP A 92 -6.41 -10.14 1.63
CA ASP A 92 -6.13 -11.42 2.29
C ASP A 92 -5.05 -11.31 3.39
N ASN A 93 -3.92 -11.99 3.23
CA ASN A 93 -2.78 -11.97 4.17
C ASN A 93 -1.66 -11.00 3.74
N ALA A 94 -1.98 -10.01 2.91
CA ALA A 94 -1.02 -9.04 2.37
C ALA A 94 0.13 -9.63 1.53
N ARG A 95 0.03 -10.90 1.09
CA ARG A 95 1.12 -11.55 0.33
C ARG A 95 1.37 -10.89 -1.03
N PHE A 96 0.30 -10.49 -1.72
CA PHE A 96 0.37 -9.91 -3.07
C PHE A 96 0.00 -8.43 -3.08
N VAL A 97 -1.00 -8.05 -2.29
CA VAL A 97 -1.48 -6.67 -2.17
C VAL A 97 -1.54 -6.32 -0.70
N GLY A 98 -0.66 -5.42 -0.27
CA GLY A 98 -0.53 -5.02 1.13
C GLY A 98 0.22 -3.71 1.28
N ASN A 99 0.24 -3.21 2.50
CA ASN A 99 0.77 -1.90 2.83
C ASN A 99 2.19 -1.91 3.40
N VAL A 100 2.86 -3.08 3.49
CA VAL A 100 4.21 -3.21 4.08
C VAL A 100 4.30 -2.57 5.48
N GLY A 101 3.29 -2.81 6.33
CA GLY A 101 3.05 -2.09 7.57
C GLY A 101 4.05 -2.29 8.71
N PHE A 102 5.16 -2.98 8.48
CA PHE A 102 6.28 -3.13 9.42
C PHE A 102 7.36 -2.04 9.25
N ARG A 103 7.24 -1.19 8.22
CA ARG A 103 8.11 -0.04 7.98
C ARG A 103 7.48 1.25 8.48
N GLN A 104 8.30 2.28 8.65
CA GLN A 104 7.82 3.60 9.06
C GLN A 104 6.92 4.20 7.98
N ASN A 105 7.38 4.29 6.74
CA ASN A 105 6.55 4.64 5.60
C ASN A 105 5.77 3.41 5.13
N GLN A 106 4.45 3.54 4.97
CA GLN A 106 3.62 2.45 4.46
C GLN A 106 3.38 2.57 2.96
N GLN A 107 3.23 1.44 2.29
CA GLN A 107 2.78 1.41 0.90
C GLN A 107 1.31 1.79 0.81
N THR A 108 0.98 2.75 -0.05
CA THR A 108 -0.39 3.17 -0.37
C THR A 108 -0.64 3.12 -1.87
N PHE A 109 -1.90 3.18 -2.24
CA PHE A 109 -2.34 2.99 -3.62
C PHE A 109 -3.26 4.14 -4.04
N ASP A 110 -2.94 4.78 -5.16
CA ASP A 110 -3.80 5.78 -5.79
C ASP A 110 -4.70 5.07 -6.80
N GLY A 111 -6.01 5.11 -6.57
CA GLY A 111 -6.93 4.34 -7.40
C GLY A 111 -8.39 4.41 -6.96
N LEU A 112 -9.18 3.57 -7.59
CA LEU A 112 -10.57 3.30 -7.23
C LEU A 112 -10.67 1.88 -6.68
N VAL A 113 -11.28 1.74 -5.50
CA VAL A 113 -11.63 0.44 -4.93
C VAL A 113 -13.13 0.38 -4.71
N ALA A 114 -13.76 -0.63 -5.29
CA ALA A 114 -15.16 -0.97 -5.08
C ALA A 114 -15.26 -2.24 -4.23
N SER A 115 -16.15 -2.24 -3.24
CA SER A 115 -16.49 -3.42 -2.44
C SER A 115 -17.99 -3.60 -2.42
N ASN A 116 -18.44 -4.85 -2.60
CA ASN A 116 -19.86 -5.21 -2.53
C ASN A 116 -20.05 -6.49 -1.70
N SER A 117 -21.06 -6.48 -0.83
CA SER A 117 -21.43 -7.61 0.04
C SER A 117 -22.91 -7.98 -0.05
N SER A 118 -23.59 -7.62 -1.15
CA SER A 118 -25.02 -7.92 -1.39
C SER A 118 -25.33 -9.42 -1.53
N LEU A 119 -24.33 -10.22 -1.91
CA LEU A 119 -24.50 -11.69 -1.98
C LEU A 119 -24.29 -12.31 -0.60
N PRO A 120 -25.14 -13.31 -0.20
CA PRO A 120 -25.03 -13.95 1.10
C PRO A 120 -23.60 -14.48 1.36
N LYS A 121 -23.01 -14.10 2.50
CA LYS A 121 -21.69 -14.54 2.96
C LYS A 121 -20.56 -14.35 1.94
N THR A 122 -20.76 -13.44 0.96
CA THR A 122 -19.82 -13.20 -0.13
C THR A 122 -19.42 -11.74 -0.16
N THR A 123 -18.13 -11.46 -0.26
CA THR A 123 -17.58 -10.12 -0.49
C THR A 123 -16.86 -10.11 -1.83
N LEU A 124 -17.22 -9.16 -2.67
CA LEU A 124 -16.58 -8.88 -3.95
C LEU A 124 -15.76 -7.60 -3.80
N ILE A 125 -14.51 -7.62 -4.23
CA ILE A 125 -13.65 -6.44 -4.27
C ILE A 125 -13.09 -6.30 -5.69
N TYR A 126 -13.22 -5.10 -6.24
CA TYR A 126 -12.53 -4.69 -7.45
C TYR A 126 -11.69 -3.45 -7.16
N GLY A 127 -10.43 -3.47 -7.58
CA GLY A 127 -9.53 -2.31 -7.52
C GLY A 127 -8.98 -1.97 -8.89
N TYR A 128 -8.98 -0.67 -9.23
CA TYR A 128 -8.17 -0.12 -10.31
C TYR A 128 -7.16 0.84 -9.71
N VAL A 129 -5.87 0.50 -9.82
CA VAL A 129 -4.76 1.27 -9.27
C VAL A 129 -3.96 1.87 -10.40
N TYR A 130 -3.75 3.20 -10.36
CA TYR A 130 -2.96 3.91 -11.36
C TYR A 130 -1.59 4.37 -10.83
N ASN A 131 -1.38 4.36 -9.51
CA ASN A 131 -0.08 4.59 -8.88
C ASN A 131 0.07 3.79 -7.59
N VAL A 132 1.30 3.33 -7.30
CA VAL A 132 1.69 2.70 -6.04
C VAL A 132 2.75 3.58 -5.39
N ASN A 133 2.44 4.14 -4.22
CA ASN A 133 3.39 4.89 -3.40
C ASN A 133 4.07 3.89 -2.47
N ARG A 134 5.37 3.74 -2.64
CA ARG A 134 6.14 2.69 -1.96
C ARG A 134 6.80 3.21 -0.69
N ILE A 135 7.24 2.29 0.15
CA ILE A 135 7.90 2.58 1.43
C ILE A 135 9.21 3.38 1.32
N PHE A 136 9.74 3.57 0.12
CA PHE A 136 11.04 4.20 -0.12
C PHE A 136 11.00 5.72 -0.19
N GLY A 137 9.79 6.32 -0.10
CA GLY A 137 9.60 7.76 -0.21
C GLY A 137 9.64 8.30 -1.65
N ASP A 138 9.05 9.46 -1.85
CA ASP A 138 8.90 10.09 -3.17
C ASP A 138 10.24 10.46 -3.82
N ASP A 139 11.30 10.69 -3.02
CA ASP A 139 12.64 11.02 -3.50
C ASP A 139 13.40 9.81 -4.06
N ALA A 140 12.96 8.60 -3.80
CA ALA A 140 13.58 7.40 -4.34
C ALA A 140 13.21 7.20 -5.81
N THR A 141 14.17 6.71 -6.62
CA THR A 141 13.96 6.47 -8.07
C THR A 141 12.76 5.58 -8.38
N LEU A 142 12.41 4.67 -7.48
CA LEU A 142 11.24 3.79 -7.54
C LEU A 142 10.34 3.99 -6.32
N GLY A 143 10.28 5.20 -5.78
CA GLY A 143 9.43 5.58 -4.64
C GLY A 143 7.96 5.49 -5.00
N ASP A 144 7.61 5.89 -6.21
CA ASP A 144 6.29 5.67 -6.78
C ASP A 144 6.34 4.89 -8.11
N LEU A 145 5.29 4.16 -8.41
CA LEU A 145 5.17 3.35 -9.62
C LEU A 145 3.83 3.60 -10.31
N SER A 146 3.90 4.32 -11.44
CA SER A 146 2.74 4.44 -12.33
C SER A 146 2.36 3.08 -12.90
N THR A 147 1.09 2.72 -12.83
CA THR A 147 0.61 1.40 -13.21
C THR A 147 -0.80 1.44 -13.79
N ARG A 148 -1.19 0.36 -14.48
CA ARG A 148 -2.58 0.04 -14.85
C ARG A 148 -2.92 -1.32 -14.24
N THR A 149 -3.11 -1.34 -12.94
CA THR A 149 -3.34 -2.55 -12.18
C THR A 149 -4.82 -2.78 -11.95
N HIS A 150 -5.28 -3.99 -12.26
CA HIS A 150 -6.62 -4.45 -11.92
C HIS A 150 -6.55 -5.55 -10.87
N LEU A 151 -7.31 -5.38 -9.80
CA LEU A 151 -7.39 -6.29 -8.67
C LEU A 151 -8.82 -6.83 -8.57
N PHE A 152 -8.96 -8.14 -8.61
CA PHE A 152 -10.23 -8.84 -8.37
C PHE A 152 -10.05 -9.78 -7.18
N ASN A 153 -10.96 -9.71 -6.22
CA ASN A 153 -10.96 -10.59 -5.06
C ASN A 153 -12.42 -10.93 -4.70
N VAL A 154 -12.70 -12.21 -4.57
CA VAL A 154 -14.02 -12.74 -4.21
C VAL A 154 -13.86 -13.69 -3.05
N SER A 155 -14.42 -13.38 -1.90
CA SER A 155 -14.38 -14.25 -0.73
C SER A 155 -15.76 -14.71 -0.31
N ASN A 156 -15.87 -15.98 0.08
CA ASN A 156 -17.10 -16.60 0.55
C ASN A 156 -16.86 -17.36 1.85
N THR A 157 -17.76 -17.20 2.82
CA THR A 157 -17.71 -17.81 4.16
C THR A 157 -18.88 -18.77 4.42
N SER A 158 -19.49 -19.30 3.36
CA SER A 158 -20.63 -20.24 3.50
C SER A 158 -20.25 -21.57 4.16
N PHE A 159 -18.99 -21.97 4.07
CA PHE A 159 -18.47 -23.26 4.52
C PHE A 159 -17.72 -23.16 5.84
N ASN A 160 -18.32 -22.52 6.86
CA ASN A 160 -17.68 -22.34 8.17
C ASN A 160 -17.12 -23.68 8.74
N PRO A 161 -15.84 -23.73 9.21
CA PRO A 161 -14.93 -22.59 9.47
C PRO A 161 -14.07 -22.13 8.27
N VAL A 162 -14.31 -22.64 7.08
CA VAL A 162 -13.49 -22.36 5.89
C VAL A 162 -13.95 -21.08 5.21
N LYS A 163 -13.00 -20.18 4.93
CA LYS A 163 -13.17 -19.05 4.01
C LYS A 163 -12.52 -19.40 2.67
N ILE A 164 -13.27 -19.36 1.60
CA ILE A 164 -12.76 -19.57 0.24
C ILE A 164 -12.58 -18.22 -0.41
N THR A 165 -11.42 -17.98 -1.01
CA THR A 165 -11.13 -16.73 -1.73
C THR A 165 -10.56 -17.04 -3.10
N GLY A 166 -11.26 -16.59 -4.15
CA GLY A 166 -10.74 -16.51 -5.51
C GLY A 166 -10.17 -15.13 -5.79
N TYR A 167 -9.04 -15.04 -6.47
CA TYR A 167 -8.46 -13.76 -6.82
C TYR A 167 -7.80 -13.76 -8.20
N GLY A 168 -7.78 -12.56 -8.82
CA GLY A 168 -7.05 -12.27 -10.04
C GLY A 168 -6.41 -10.90 -9.96
N TYR A 169 -5.07 -10.84 -10.05
CA TYR A 169 -4.30 -9.62 -9.99
C TYR A 169 -3.52 -9.44 -11.29
N PHE A 170 -3.80 -8.34 -12.00
CA PHE A 170 -3.22 -8.00 -13.29
C PHE A 170 -2.46 -6.69 -13.14
N LEU A 171 -1.15 -6.79 -12.92
CA LEU A 171 -0.26 -5.67 -12.71
C LEU A 171 0.44 -5.32 -14.03
N ASP A 172 0.31 -4.06 -14.46
CA ASP A 172 1.01 -3.50 -15.62
C ASP A 172 1.76 -2.25 -15.16
N VAL A 173 3.06 -2.40 -14.85
CA VAL A 173 3.91 -1.36 -14.30
C VAL A 173 4.71 -0.69 -15.41
N HIS A 174 4.48 0.60 -15.67
CA HIS A 174 4.94 1.29 -16.86
C HIS A 174 6.47 1.40 -17.01
N ARG A 175 7.20 1.63 -15.92
CA ARG A 175 8.66 1.85 -15.98
C ARG A 175 9.50 0.64 -15.65
N VAL A 176 8.89 -0.40 -15.09
CA VAL A 176 9.60 -1.59 -14.58
C VAL A 176 8.84 -2.84 -15.01
N ALA A 177 9.03 -3.24 -16.28
CA ALA A 177 8.31 -4.38 -16.84
C ALA A 177 8.49 -5.70 -16.05
N SER A 178 9.61 -5.86 -15.34
CA SER A 178 9.86 -7.01 -14.48
C SER A 178 8.92 -7.10 -13.26
N LEU A 179 8.23 -6.01 -12.91
CA LEU A 179 7.22 -5.98 -11.86
C LEU A 179 5.80 -6.22 -12.41
N SER A 180 5.63 -6.20 -13.73
CA SER A 180 4.34 -6.55 -14.34
C SER A 180 4.09 -8.04 -14.23
N THR A 181 2.89 -8.41 -13.78
CA THR A 181 2.55 -9.82 -13.54
C THR A 181 1.05 -10.06 -13.68
N ARG A 182 0.70 -11.31 -13.94
CA ARG A 182 -0.69 -11.80 -13.92
C ARG A 182 -0.77 -12.99 -13.00
N THR A 183 -1.54 -12.86 -11.95
CA THR A 183 -1.68 -13.89 -10.91
C THR A 183 -3.14 -14.25 -10.75
N LEU A 184 -3.46 -15.51 -10.89
CA LEU A 184 -4.79 -16.07 -10.59
C LEU A 184 -4.62 -17.12 -9.49
N GLY A 185 -5.56 -17.19 -8.58
CA GLY A 185 -5.48 -18.18 -7.51
C GLY A 185 -6.78 -18.42 -6.77
N LEU A 186 -6.77 -19.51 -6.04
CA LEU A 186 -7.78 -19.92 -5.07
C LEU A 186 -7.08 -20.20 -3.74
N ARG A 187 -7.74 -19.81 -2.66
CA ARG A 187 -7.22 -19.97 -1.29
C ARG A 187 -8.33 -20.40 -0.35
#